data_56e7e28df64622d2e97952375649ac20
#
_entry.id   56e7e28df64622d2e97952375649ac20
#
_cell.length_a   1.000
_cell.length_b   1.000
_cell.length_c   1.000
_cell.angle_alpha   90.00
_cell.angle_beta   90.00
_cell.angle_gamma   90.00
#
_symmetry.space_group_name_H-M   'P 1'
#
loop_
_entity.id
_entity.type
_entity.pdbx_description
1 polymer ?
#
loop_
_entity_poly.entity_id
_entity_poly.type
_entity_poly.pdbx_seq_one_letter_code
_entity_poly.pdbx_strand_id
1 'polypeptide(L)'
;FILDANGVPRGKLLHRDELLAVYRSGRPLPSTILGLTMNGEDVEDSGLVWDVGDIDCRAYPLSGSLVRLPWRQIPTAAVQVSMHPSEGLPASVADPRHLLVRTIDALKSEGYHPVMAAELEFYLLDRERDANGRPQPARDADGGRPRATQVYGLRELEQIEPFLADLYAACKAQGLPARTAISEYAPGQVEITLDHGDALAAMDQAIRYKRLVKGIAHKHGMLACFMAKPFDDLAGTGMHLHVSLADEQGHNLFASDDPAGTPLLRQAVGGMLASLLDSLLLFCPNANSYRRFQANSYAPLAQTWGVDNRTVSLRVPGGPASSRHIEHRICGADANPYLAAAALLAGVHRGIREGIDPGAPVEGNGYAQAGKRLPTDWLTALDTLQGSEWAREAFGEPFLGVYLAVKRAEYRQFMGEVGEQDWRWYLTQA
;
A
#
# COMPACT_ATOMS: atom_id res chain seq x y z
N PHE A 1 -14.99 9.78 4.11
CA PHE A 1 -14.59 8.54 3.39
C PHE A 1 -13.96 7.55 4.36
N ILE A 2 -14.08 6.26 4.04
CA ILE A 2 -13.39 5.13 4.66
C ILE A 2 -12.68 4.34 3.56
N LEU A 3 -11.69 3.53 3.88
CA LEU A 3 -11.10 2.59 2.93
C LEU A 3 -11.72 1.21 3.07
N ASP A 4 -12.07 0.61 1.93
CA ASP A 4 -12.44 -0.81 1.89
C ASP A 4 -11.21 -1.74 1.93
N ALA A 5 -11.43 -3.04 1.88
CA ALA A 5 -10.38 -4.06 1.88
C ALA A 5 -9.35 -3.87 0.75
N ASN A 6 -9.76 -3.30 -0.37
CA ASN A 6 -8.92 -3.02 -1.55
C ASN A 6 -8.14 -1.69 -1.45
N GLY A 7 -8.35 -0.90 -0.38
CA GLY A 7 -7.78 0.44 -0.27
C GLY A 7 -8.48 1.48 -1.17
N VAL A 8 -9.69 1.17 -1.65
CA VAL A 8 -10.51 2.12 -2.41
C VAL A 8 -11.26 3.03 -1.44
N PRO A 9 -11.13 4.37 -1.58
CA PRO A 9 -11.91 5.29 -0.76
C PRO A 9 -13.40 5.21 -1.08
N ARG A 10 -14.22 4.80 -0.13
CA ARG A 10 -15.69 4.76 -0.19
C ARG A 10 -16.28 5.84 0.71
N GLY A 11 -17.46 6.32 0.44
CA GLY A 11 -18.10 7.31 1.29
C GLY A 11 -19.22 8.09 0.65
N LYS A 12 -19.62 9.19 1.32
CA LYS A 12 -20.72 10.06 0.89
C LYS A 12 -20.26 11.50 0.79
N LEU A 13 -20.81 12.24 -0.16
CA LEU A 13 -20.69 13.70 -0.20
C LEU A 13 -21.85 14.30 0.59
N LEU A 14 -21.53 15.13 1.59
CA LEU A 14 -22.49 15.75 2.49
C LEU A 14 -22.51 17.26 2.30
N HIS A 15 -23.64 17.88 2.63
CA HIS A 15 -23.70 19.34 2.77
C HIS A 15 -22.91 19.77 4.01
N ARG A 16 -22.26 20.94 3.94
CA ARG A 16 -21.39 21.46 5.03
C ARG A 16 -22.11 21.52 6.39
N ASP A 17 -23.42 21.79 6.39
CA ASP A 17 -24.19 21.92 7.60
C ASP A 17 -24.38 20.61 8.37
N GLU A 18 -24.17 19.46 7.71
CA GLU A 18 -24.19 18.14 8.32
C GLU A 18 -22.88 17.81 9.09
N LEU A 19 -21.79 18.56 8.88
CA LEU A 19 -20.47 18.22 9.42
C LEU A 19 -20.47 18.07 10.95
N LEU A 20 -21.09 18.98 11.66
CA LEU A 20 -21.16 18.91 13.14
C LEU A 20 -21.97 17.70 13.62
N ALA A 21 -23.02 17.30 12.91
CA ALA A 21 -23.78 16.11 13.23
C ALA A 21 -22.93 14.84 13.04
N VAL A 22 -22.10 14.78 12.00
CA VAL A 22 -21.18 13.67 11.77
C VAL A 22 -20.18 13.54 12.93
N TYR A 23 -19.66 14.64 13.47
CA TYR A 23 -18.74 14.60 14.61
C TYR A 23 -19.44 14.22 15.93
N ARG A 24 -20.72 14.56 16.09
CA ARG A 24 -21.48 14.29 17.34
C ARG A 24 -22.00 12.85 17.42
N SER A 25 -22.52 12.33 16.31
CA SER A 25 -23.30 11.07 16.30
C SER A 25 -22.83 10.07 15.24
N GLY A 26 -21.74 10.35 14.53
CA GLY A 26 -21.30 9.54 13.41
C GLY A 26 -22.23 9.63 12.19
N ARG A 27 -21.89 8.93 11.13
CA ARG A 27 -22.72 8.81 9.92
C ARG A 27 -23.08 7.33 9.68
N PRO A 28 -24.35 7.00 9.42
CA PRO A 28 -24.73 5.65 8.99
C PRO A 28 -24.09 5.33 7.65
N LEU A 29 -23.39 4.19 7.59
CA LEU A 29 -22.84 3.59 6.38
C LEU A 29 -23.09 2.08 6.44
N PRO A 30 -23.51 1.44 5.34
CA PRO A 30 -23.72 0.00 5.32
C PRO A 30 -22.40 -0.75 5.52
N SER A 31 -22.45 -1.87 6.25
CA SER A 31 -21.25 -2.68 6.55
C SER A 31 -20.59 -3.23 5.29
N THR A 32 -21.36 -3.48 4.24
CA THR A 32 -20.93 -3.99 2.94
C THR A 32 -19.81 -3.20 2.29
N ILE A 33 -19.75 -1.86 2.50
CA ILE A 33 -18.74 -1.02 1.87
C ILE A 33 -17.30 -1.37 2.25
N LEU A 34 -17.08 -2.12 3.35
CA LEU A 34 -15.77 -2.62 3.74
C LEU A 34 -15.34 -3.87 2.96
N GLY A 35 -16.30 -4.63 2.41
CA GLY A 35 -16.09 -5.90 1.72
C GLY A 35 -16.50 -5.90 0.24
N LEU A 36 -16.45 -4.74 -0.44
CA LEU A 36 -16.73 -4.66 -1.88
C LEU A 36 -15.54 -5.18 -2.71
N THR A 37 -15.84 -5.70 -3.89
CA THR A 37 -14.80 -5.96 -4.90
C THR A 37 -14.13 -4.65 -5.35
N MET A 38 -13.00 -4.77 -6.07
CA MET A 38 -12.31 -3.60 -6.68
C MET A 38 -13.26 -2.79 -7.57
N ASN A 39 -14.20 -3.46 -8.26
CA ASN A 39 -15.20 -2.84 -9.14
C ASN A 39 -16.41 -2.25 -8.36
N GLY A 40 -16.49 -2.47 -7.04
CA GLY A 40 -17.54 -1.95 -6.18
C GLY A 40 -18.80 -2.81 -6.10
N GLU A 41 -18.68 -4.09 -6.41
CA GLU A 41 -19.78 -5.06 -6.31
C GLU A 41 -19.80 -5.72 -4.92
N ASP A 42 -20.99 -6.06 -4.46
CA ASP A 42 -21.19 -6.80 -3.22
C ASP A 42 -20.60 -8.20 -3.30
N VAL A 43 -20.04 -8.66 -2.18
CA VAL A 43 -19.50 -10.02 -2.02
C VAL A 43 -20.40 -10.77 -1.05
N GLU A 44 -21.25 -11.64 -1.56
CA GLU A 44 -22.24 -12.39 -0.77
C GLU A 44 -21.60 -13.21 0.34
N ASP A 45 -20.50 -13.91 0.04
CA ASP A 45 -19.74 -14.75 0.99
C ASP A 45 -18.96 -13.94 2.05
N SER A 46 -19.03 -12.61 2.04
CA SER A 46 -18.28 -11.76 2.99
C SER A 46 -18.85 -11.77 4.41
N GLY A 47 -20.09 -12.20 4.59
CA GLY A 47 -20.82 -12.09 5.85
C GLY A 47 -21.27 -10.65 6.19
N LEU A 48 -21.06 -9.69 5.28
CA LEU A 48 -21.39 -8.28 5.50
C LEU A 48 -22.68 -7.83 4.80
N VAL A 49 -23.27 -8.69 3.96
CA VAL A 49 -24.44 -8.38 3.13
C VAL A 49 -25.68 -9.08 3.68
N TRP A 50 -25.98 -10.27 3.18
CA TRP A 50 -27.25 -10.96 3.43
C TRP A 50 -27.34 -11.54 4.84
N ASP A 51 -26.24 -12.04 5.40
CA ASP A 51 -26.21 -12.65 6.75
C ASP A 51 -26.62 -11.67 7.84
N VAL A 52 -26.37 -10.39 7.63
CA VAL A 52 -26.68 -9.31 8.58
C VAL A 52 -27.78 -8.36 8.08
N GLY A 53 -28.29 -8.58 6.84
CA GLY A 53 -29.31 -7.72 6.23
C GLY A 53 -28.81 -6.33 5.85
N ASP A 54 -27.53 -6.22 5.44
CA ASP A 54 -26.85 -4.97 5.04
C ASP A 54 -27.05 -3.83 6.07
N ILE A 55 -26.78 -4.14 7.33
CA ILE A 55 -27.00 -3.20 8.42
C ILE A 55 -26.11 -1.96 8.32
N ASP A 56 -26.68 -0.81 8.69
CA ASP A 56 -25.91 0.41 8.89
C ASP A 56 -25.07 0.34 10.17
N CYS A 57 -23.77 0.52 9.99
CA CYS A 57 -22.81 0.79 11.06
C CYS A 57 -22.66 2.30 11.28
N ARG A 58 -21.96 2.69 12.35
CA ARG A 58 -21.66 4.11 12.64
C ARG A 58 -20.23 4.44 12.25
N ALA A 59 -20.09 5.39 11.33
CA ALA A 59 -18.79 5.89 10.89
C ALA A 59 -18.47 7.22 11.61
N TYR A 60 -17.43 7.21 12.45
CA TYR A 60 -16.99 8.37 13.21
C TYR A 60 -15.72 8.99 12.61
N PRO A 61 -15.63 10.33 12.56
CA PRO A 61 -14.47 11.04 12.08
C PRO A 61 -13.22 10.70 12.88
N LEU A 62 -12.12 10.47 12.17
CA LEU A 62 -10.80 10.38 12.76
C LEU A 62 -10.29 11.78 13.11
N SER A 63 -9.73 11.93 14.32
CA SER A 63 -9.16 13.19 14.78
C SER A 63 -8.08 13.69 13.81
N GLY A 64 -8.10 14.98 13.48
CA GLY A 64 -7.11 15.59 12.58
C GLY A 64 -7.22 15.22 11.10
N SER A 65 -8.25 14.44 10.70
CA SER A 65 -8.39 13.98 9.31
C SER A 65 -9.17 14.93 8.40
N LEU A 66 -9.78 15.99 8.93
CA LEU A 66 -10.51 16.98 8.13
C LEU A 66 -9.53 17.87 7.36
N VAL A 67 -9.50 17.74 6.04
CA VAL A 67 -8.59 18.45 5.16
C VAL A 67 -9.29 19.06 3.94
N ARG A 68 -8.81 20.19 3.44
CA ARG A 68 -9.31 20.78 2.18
C ARG A 68 -8.85 19.97 0.98
N LEU A 69 -9.70 19.94 -0.07
CA LEU A 69 -9.38 19.32 -1.36
C LEU A 69 -9.13 20.40 -2.41
N PRO A 70 -7.89 20.90 -2.56
CA PRO A 70 -7.58 22.06 -3.37
C PRO A 70 -7.77 21.82 -4.89
N TRP A 71 -7.90 20.59 -5.32
CA TRP A 71 -8.16 20.23 -6.73
C TRP A 71 -9.64 20.25 -7.13
N ARG A 72 -10.54 20.50 -6.18
CA ARG A 72 -11.98 20.59 -6.45
C ARG A 72 -12.35 22.02 -6.85
N GLN A 73 -13.19 22.15 -7.90
CA GLN A 73 -13.70 23.45 -8.34
C GLN A 73 -14.63 24.08 -7.28
N ILE A 74 -15.48 23.27 -6.67
CA ILE A 74 -16.34 23.68 -5.55
C ILE A 74 -15.53 23.49 -4.27
N PRO A 75 -15.50 24.50 -3.34
CA PRO A 75 -14.83 24.36 -2.06
C PRO A 75 -15.29 23.13 -1.32
N THR A 76 -14.42 22.16 -1.20
CA THR A 76 -14.71 20.83 -0.63
C THR A 76 -13.65 20.50 0.41
N ALA A 77 -14.06 19.87 1.49
CA ALA A 77 -13.17 19.21 2.45
C ALA A 77 -13.48 17.71 2.50
N ALA A 78 -12.51 16.93 2.92
CA ALA A 78 -12.68 15.51 3.19
C ALA A 78 -12.39 15.23 4.65
N VAL A 79 -13.12 14.30 5.23
CA VAL A 79 -12.85 13.73 6.54
C VAL A 79 -12.77 12.22 6.39
N GLN A 80 -11.75 11.62 6.98
CA GLN A 80 -11.63 10.17 7.07
C GLN A 80 -12.40 9.67 8.30
N VAL A 81 -13.03 8.54 8.16
CA VAL A 81 -13.85 7.95 9.24
C VAL A 81 -13.40 6.50 9.50
N SER A 82 -13.68 6.01 10.70
CA SER A 82 -13.61 4.61 11.10
C SER A 82 -15.01 4.10 11.35
N MET A 83 -15.29 2.85 10.97
CA MET A 83 -16.62 2.26 11.07
C MET A 83 -16.74 1.41 12.34
N HIS A 84 -17.85 1.61 13.07
CA HIS A 84 -18.18 0.87 14.28
C HIS A 84 -19.55 0.21 14.13
N PRO A 85 -19.74 -1.04 14.61
CA PRO A 85 -21.03 -1.73 14.53
C PRO A 85 -22.17 -0.91 15.19
N SER A 86 -21.88 -0.28 16.34
CA SER A 86 -22.76 0.69 16.99
C SER A 86 -21.96 1.64 17.87
N GLU A 87 -22.65 2.65 18.45
CA GLU A 87 -22.04 3.60 19.38
C GLU A 87 -21.45 2.88 20.61
N GLY A 88 -20.22 3.27 20.98
CA GLY A 88 -19.50 2.71 22.12
C GLY A 88 -18.84 1.36 21.89
N LEU A 89 -19.06 0.72 20.74
CA LEU A 89 -18.36 -0.51 20.39
C LEU A 89 -17.02 -0.22 19.67
N PRO A 90 -16.06 -1.14 19.73
CA PRO A 90 -14.83 -1.05 18.93
C PRO A 90 -15.11 -0.92 17.43
N ALA A 91 -14.12 -0.47 16.66
CA ALA A 91 -14.22 -0.41 15.21
C ALA A 91 -14.48 -1.81 14.61
N SER A 92 -15.15 -1.83 13.46
CA SER A 92 -15.44 -3.07 12.72
C SER A 92 -14.16 -3.87 12.46
N VAL A 93 -14.23 -5.16 12.66
CA VAL A 93 -13.12 -6.09 12.36
C VAL A 93 -12.74 -6.09 10.88
N ALA A 94 -13.68 -5.74 10.00
CA ALA A 94 -13.46 -5.62 8.56
C ALA A 94 -12.79 -4.28 8.16
N ASP A 95 -12.71 -3.30 9.07
CA ASP A 95 -12.03 -2.02 8.80
C ASP A 95 -10.50 -2.23 8.74
N PRO A 96 -9.85 -2.05 7.57
CA PRO A 96 -8.41 -2.26 7.42
C PRO A 96 -7.55 -1.44 8.37
N ARG A 97 -8.01 -0.20 8.68
CA ARG A 97 -7.31 0.66 9.64
C ARG A 97 -7.34 0.08 11.06
N HIS A 98 -8.44 -0.53 11.43
CA HIS A 98 -8.57 -1.15 12.75
C HIS A 98 -7.65 -2.37 12.91
N LEU A 99 -7.41 -3.13 11.83
CA LEU A 99 -6.40 -4.19 11.85
C LEU A 99 -5.02 -3.64 12.19
N LEU A 100 -4.61 -2.55 11.54
CA LEU A 100 -3.33 -1.89 11.83
C LEU A 100 -3.26 -1.39 13.28
N VAL A 101 -4.33 -0.76 13.78
CA VAL A 101 -4.41 -0.31 15.18
C VAL A 101 -4.14 -1.47 16.15
N ARG A 102 -4.84 -2.60 16.00
CA ARG A 102 -4.63 -3.78 16.85
C ARG A 102 -3.20 -4.31 16.80
N THR A 103 -2.60 -4.34 15.62
CA THR A 103 -1.21 -4.80 15.44
C THR A 103 -0.22 -3.85 16.12
N ILE A 104 -0.43 -2.54 16.02
CA ILE A 104 0.38 -1.52 16.70
C ILE A 104 0.22 -1.64 18.22
N ASP A 105 -1.01 -1.80 18.71
CA ASP A 105 -1.29 -1.91 20.14
C ASP A 105 -0.60 -3.15 20.76
N ALA A 106 -0.56 -4.27 20.02
CA ALA A 106 0.17 -5.46 20.45
C ALA A 106 1.67 -5.17 20.63
N LEU A 107 2.34 -4.48 19.70
CA LEU A 107 3.73 -4.07 19.83
C LEU A 107 3.93 -3.07 20.99
N LYS A 108 3.07 -2.07 21.08
CA LYS A 108 3.14 -1.04 22.14
C LYS A 108 2.96 -1.64 23.55
N SER A 109 2.14 -2.68 23.69
CA SER A 109 1.97 -3.37 24.99
C SER A 109 3.24 -4.07 25.49
N GLU A 110 4.19 -4.33 24.59
CA GLU A 110 5.51 -4.89 24.90
C GLU A 110 6.63 -3.82 24.91
N GLY A 111 6.28 -2.52 24.83
CA GLY A 111 7.22 -1.38 24.85
C GLY A 111 7.83 -1.04 23.49
N TYR A 112 7.33 -1.58 22.40
CA TYR A 112 7.80 -1.29 21.04
C TYR A 112 6.89 -0.30 20.33
N HIS A 113 7.39 0.88 20.01
CA HIS A 113 6.67 1.92 19.31
C HIS A 113 7.09 1.95 17.83
N PRO A 114 6.26 1.43 16.90
CA PRO A 114 6.65 1.37 15.49
C PRO A 114 6.64 2.75 14.84
N VAL A 115 7.72 3.06 14.14
CA VAL A 115 7.92 4.26 13.32
C VAL A 115 8.04 3.82 11.88
N MET A 116 7.23 4.40 10.99
CA MET A 116 7.17 3.99 9.58
C MET A 116 7.23 5.18 8.63
N ALA A 117 7.62 4.88 7.38
CA ALA A 117 7.48 5.75 6.22
C ALA A 117 7.00 4.95 5.01
N ALA A 118 6.42 5.63 4.03
CA ALA A 118 6.09 5.05 2.75
C ALA A 118 6.76 5.83 1.61
N GLU A 119 7.42 5.13 0.69
CA GLU A 119 7.84 5.61 -0.61
C GLU A 119 6.82 5.11 -1.63
N LEU A 120 6.24 6.02 -2.41
CA LEU A 120 5.15 5.69 -3.32
C LEU A 120 5.52 6.08 -4.74
N GLU A 121 5.68 5.07 -5.57
CA GLU A 121 5.84 5.23 -7.01
C GLU A 121 4.49 5.30 -7.71
N PHE A 122 4.39 6.08 -8.77
CA PHE A 122 3.22 6.17 -9.62
C PHE A 122 3.58 6.63 -11.03
N TYR A 123 2.71 6.32 -11.99
CA TYR A 123 2.81 6.88 -13.33
C TYR A 123 1.87 8.06 -13.50
N LEU A 124 2.34 9.09 -14.19
CA LEU A 124 1.51 10.13 -14.79
C LEU A 124 1.17 9.70 -16.22
N LEU A 125 -0.10 9.40 -16.45
CA LEU A 125 -0.62 8.91 -17.70
C LEU A 125 -1.53 9.95 -18.35
N ASP A 126 -1.61 9.90 -19.68
CA ASP A 126 -2.62 10.62 -20.43
C ASP A 126 -4.02 10.07 -20.10
N ARG A 127 -5.04 10.91 -20.18
CA ARG A 127 -6.44 10.46 -20.08
C ARG A 127 -6.87 9.69 -21.31
N GLU A 128 -6.32 10.06 -22.46
CA GLU A 128 -6.57 9.38 -23.72
C GLU A 128 -5.62 8.18 -23.85
N ARG A 129 -6.18 7.08 -24.31
CA ARG A 129 -5.43 5.90 -24.67
C ARG A 129 -4.87 6.06 -26.08
N ASP A 130 -3.86 5.27 -26.44
CA ASP A 130 -3.36 5.21 -27.81
C ASP A 130 -4.38 4.57 -28.76
N ALA A 131 -4.07 4.52 -30.05
CA ALA A 131 -4.93 3.95 -31.08
C ALA A 131 -5.25 2.45 -30.89
N ASN A 132 -4.46 1.75 -30.04
CA ASN A 132 -4.65 0.35 -29.67
C ASN A 132 -5.38 0.19 -28.33
N GLY A 133 -5.88 1.28 -27.73
CA GLY A 133 -6.54 1.27 -26.43
C GLY A 133 -5.60 1.15 -25.23
N ARG A 134 -4.27 1.28 -25.41
CA ARG A 134 -3.27 1.15 -24.34
C ARG A 134 -3.05 2.47 -23.61
N PRO A 135 -2.76 2.44 -22.30
CA PRO A 135 -2.33 3.62 -21.58
C PRO A 135 -1.03 4.16 -22.16
N GLN A 136 -0.79 5.45 -22.03
CA GLN A 136 0.43 6.10 -22.47
C GLN A 136 0.87 7.17 -21.46
N PRO A 137 2.19 7.46 -21.34
CA PRO A 137 2.66 8.53 -20.46
C PRO A 137 2.01 9.86 -20.79
N ALA A 138 1.72 10.68 -19.78
CA ALA A 138 1.13 11.99 -19.95
C ALA A 138 2.04 12.89 -20.82
N ARG A 139 1.46 13.92 -21.43
CA ARG A 139 2.25 14.97 -22.07
C ARG A 139 2.91 15.85 -21.01
N ASP A 140 4.13 16.23 -21.29
CA ASP A 140 4.87 17.18 -20.49
C ASP A 140 4.38 18.64 -20.73
N ALA A 141 4.99 19.61 -20.02
CA ALA A 141 4.63 21.02 -20.14
C ALA A 141 4.87 21.59 -21.55
N ASP A 142 5.80 21.00 -22.31
CA ASP A 142 6.12 21.38 -23.69
C ASP A 142 5.19 20.69 -24.73
N GLY A 143 4.26 19.85 -24.28
CA GLY A 143 3.34 19.07 -25.11
C GLY A 143 3.98 17.80 -25.70
N GLY A 144 5.23 17.52 -25.35
CA GLY A 144 5.94 16.28 -25.67
C GLY A 144 5.41 15.10 -24.88
N ARG A 145 5.91 13.91 -25.22
CA ARG A 145 5.59 12.69 -24.48
C ARG A 145 6.89 11.96 -24.14
N PRO A 146 7.19 11.70 -22.86
CA PRO A 146 8.41 10.98 -22.49
C PRO A 146 8.39 9.58 -23.09
N ARG A 147 9.54 9.15 -23.66
CA ARG A 147 9.69 7.86 -24.37
C ARG A 147 10.88 7.03 -23.93
N ALA A 148 11.82 7.65 -23.24
CA ALA A 148 13.07 7.00 -22.85
C ALA A 148 13.20 6.96 -21.32
N THR A 149 13.92 5.97 -20.84
CA THR A 149 14.34 5.90 -19.45
C THR A 149 15.30 7.05 -19.14
N GLN A 150 15.00 7.84 -18.12
CA GLN A 150 15.81 8.93 -17.62
C GLN A 150 15.75 8.94 -16.07
N VAL A 151 16.18 7.84 -15.48
CA VAL A 151 16.20 7.70 -14.01
C VAL A 151 17.07 8.79 -13.37
N TYR A 152 16.53 9.43 -12.33
CA TYR A 152 17.09 10.63 -11.70
C TYR A 152 17.26 11.85 -12.63
N GLY A 153 16.58 11.87 -13.79
CA GLY A 153 16.63 12.97 -14.74
C GLY A 153 15.97 14.24 -14.19
N LEU A 154 16.74 15.33 -14.06
CA LEU A 154 16.20 16.61 -13.59
C LEU A 154 15.25 17.24 -14.60
N ARG A 155 15.55 17.08 -15.90
CA ARG A 155 14.71 17.58 -16.97
C ARG A 155 13.29 16.99 -16.92
N GLU A 156 13.15 15.71 -16.60
CA GLU A 156 11.87 15.04 -16.49
C GLU A 156 11.05 15.63 -15.34
N LEU A 157 11.69 16.02 -14.23
CA LEU A 157 11.03 16.72 -13.13
C LEU A 157 10.65 18.16 -13.50
N GLU A 158 11.53 18.88 -14.22
CA GLU A 158 11.28 20.23 -14.73
C GLU A 158 10.09 20.24 -15.71
N GLN A 159 9.95 19.22 -16.54
CA GLN A 159 8.86 19.08 -17.50
C GLN A 159 7.49 18.84 -16.85
N ILE A 160 7.44 18.40 -15.59
CA ILE A 160 6.21 18.25 -14.80
C ILE A 160 6.13 19.26 -13.64
N GLU A 161 6.95 20.32 -13.68
CA GLU A 161 7.03 21.34 -12.62
C GLU A 161 5.65 21.89 -12.20
N PRO A 162 4.71 22.26 -13.11
CA PRO A 162 3.41 22.75 -12.70
C PRO A 162 2.60 21.77 -11.84
N PHE A 163 2.69 20.47 -12.17
CA PHE A 163 2.08 19.40 -11.37
C PHE A 163 2.76 19.29 -10.00
N LEU A 164 4.09 19.26 -9.95
CA LEU A 164 4.86 19.14 -8.71
C LEU A 164 4.63 20.34 -7.79
N ALA A 165 4.59 21.57 -8.33
CA ALA A 165 4.31 22.77 -7.55
C ALA A 165 2.94 22.71 -6.86
N ASP A 166 1.90 22.36 -7.61
CA ASP A 166 0.55 22.19 -7.06
C ASP A 166 0.47 21.04 -6.05
N LEU A 167 1.18 19.95 -6.33
CA LEU A 167 1.23 18.79 -5.44
C LEU A 167 1.88 19.15 -4.09
N TYR A 168 3.05 19.76 -4.09
CA TYR A 168 3.72 20.19 -2.85
C TYR A 168 2.92 21.25 -2.08
N ALA A 169 2.29 22.20 -2.78
CA ALA A 169 1.40 23.19 -2.16
C ALA A 169 0.20 22.49 -1.48
N ALA A 170 -0.39 21.51 -2.13
CA ALA A 170 -1.49 20.73 -1.58
C ALA A 170 -1.04 19.83 -0.40
N CYS A 171 0.12 19.20 -0.49
CA CYS A 171 0.72 18.44 0.61
C CYS A 171 0.93 19.34 1.84
N LYS A 172 1.53 20.49 1.67
CA LYS A 172 1.71 21.48 2.74
C LYS A 172 0.37 21.90 3.37
N ALA A 173 -0.64 22.17 2.56
CA ALA A 173 -1.97 22.57 3.02
C ALA A 173 -2.70 21.47 3.80
N GLN A 174 -2.37 20.21 3.56
CA GLN A 174 -2.94 19.05 4.25
C GLN A 174 -2.02 18.50 5.36
N GLY A 175 -0.88 19.11 5.63
CA GLY A 175 0.09 18.63 6.61
C GLY A 175 0.71 17.29 6.24
N LEU A 176 0.83 16.98 4.94
CA LEU A 176 1.51 15.78 4.45
C LEU A 176 3.00 16.05 4.29
N PRO A 177 3.87 15.19 4.86
CA PRO A 177 5.31 15.42 4.91
C PRO A 177 6.03 14.92 3.64
N ALA A 178 5.57 15.36 2.46
CA ALA A 178 6.22 15.05 1.19
C ALA A 178 7.60 15.74 1.08
N ARG A 179 8.61 14.99 0.67
CA ARG A 179 10.01 15.45 0.61
C ARG A 179 10.57 15.38 -0.79
N THR A 180 11.20 14.30 -1.16
CA THR A 180 11.98 14.17 -2.39
C THR A 180 11.11 13.67 -3.51
N ALA A 181 11.20 14.31 -4.68
CA ALA A 181 10.67 13.78 -5.93
C ALA A 181 11.82 13.21 -6.77
N ILE A 182 11.58 12.06 -7.39
CA ILE A 182 12.52 11.37 -8.26
C ILE A 182 11.82 11.03 -9.57
N SER A 183 12.50 11.27 -10.70
CA SER A 183 12.13 10.66 -11.98
C SER A 183 12.61 9.21 -11.95
N GLU A 184 11.68 8.28 -12.07
CA GLU A 184 11.93 6.86 -12.00
C GLU A 184 12.33 6.24 -13.35
N TYR A 185 12.50 4.89 -13.36
CA TYR A 185 13.01 4.15 -14.52
C TYR A 185 12.16 4.30 -15.76
N ALA A 186 10.85 4.36 -15.62
CA ALA A 186 9.97 4.38 -16.78
C ALA A 186 9.55 5.80 -17.17
N PRO A 187 9.30 6.06 -18.45
CA PRO A 187 8.79 7.33 -18.92
C PRO A 187 7.48 7.71 -18.20
N GLY A 188 7.46 8.89 -17.57
CA GLY A 188 6.32 9.38 -16.81
C GLY A 188 6.13 8.74 -15.43
N GLN A 189 7.08 7.93 -14.97
CA GLN A 189 7.09 7.39 -13.62
C GLN A 189 7.78 8.33 -12.64
N VAL A 190 7.14 8.55 -11.51
CA VAL A 190 7.60 9.47 -10.45
C VAL A 190 7.52 8.75 -9.12
N GLU A 191 8.51 8.96 -8.26
CA GLU A 191 8.47 8.60 -6.85
C GLU A 191 8.48 9.85 -5.99
N ILE A 192 7.69 9.85 -4.91
CA ILE A 192 7.78 10.88 -3.87
C ILE A 192 7.80 10.20 -2.51
N THR A 193 8.85 10.52 -1.75
CA THR A 193 9.03 10.02 -0.39
C THR A 193 8.25 10.85 0.61
N LEU A 194 7.70 10.19 1.63
CA LEU A 194 7.10 10.83 2.80
C LEU A 194 8.02 10.65 4.01
N ASP A 195 8.12 11.67 4.87
CA ASP A 195 8.87 11.53 6.13
C ASP A 195 8.29 10.42 7.00
N HIS A 196 9.17 9.83 7.81
CA HIS A 196 8.80 8.85 8.82
C HIS A 196 8.06 9.49 10.00
N GLY A 197 7.24 8.69 10.64
CA GLY A 197 6.47 9.09 11.82
C GLY A 197 5.82 7.89 12.52
N ASP A 198 4.94 8.15 13.48
CA ASP A 198 4.11 7.09 14.09
C ASP A 198 3.45 6.25 13.00
N ALA A 199 3.50 4.94 13.13
CA ALA A 199 3.12 4.01 12.06
C ALA A 199 1.68 4.22 11.57
N LEU A 200 0.72 4.48 12.48
CA LEU A 200 -0.66 4.72 12.09
C LEU A 200 -0.81 6.04 11.34
N ALA A 201 -0.16 7.09 11.86
CA ALA A 201 -0.17 8.42 11.21
C ALA A 201 0.49 8.37 9.83
N ALA A 202 1.60 7.64 9.66
CA ALA A 202 2.28 7.48 8.38
C ALA A 202 1.38 6.79 7.34
N MET A 203 0.62 5.76 7.73
CA MET A 203 -0.32 5.09 6.81
C MET A 203 -1.56 5.94 6.51
N ASP A 204 -2.10 6.67 7.49
CA ASP A 204 -3.15 7.68 7.25
C ASP A 204 -2.67 8.75 6.24
N GLN A 205 -1.40 9.16 6.33
CA GLN A 205 -0.77 10.10 5.40
C GLN A 205 -0.59 9.50 4.01
N ALA A 206 -0.10 8.25 3.89
CA ALA A 206 0.07 7.57 2.61
C ALA A 206 -1.24 7.48 1.83
N ILE A 207 -2.36 7.19 2.51
CA ILE A 207 -3.69 7.13 1.92
C ILE A 207 -4.16 8.51 1.43
N ARG A 208 -4.02 9.54 2.26
CA ARG A 208 -4.36 10.91 1.87
C ARG A 208 -3.49 11.39 0.72
N TYR A 209 -2.21 11.01 0.73
CA TYR A 209 -1.27 11.31 -0.34
C TYR A 209 -1.68 10.66 -1.67
N LYS A 210 -1.98 9.35 -1.72
CA LYS A 210 -2.46 8.69 -2.96
C LYS A 210 -3.70 9.40 -3.53
N ARG A 211 -4.63 9.81 -2.67
CA ARG A 211 -5.83 10.53 -3.09
C ARG A 211 -5.50 11.93 -3.61
N LEU A 212 -4.58 12.64 -2.95
CA LEU A 212 -4.12 13.97 -3.35
C LEU A 212 -3.43 13.92 -4.71
N VAL A 213 -2.49 13.00 -4.92
CA VAL A 213 -1.78 12.81 -6.19
C VAL A 213 -2.77 12.59 -7.35
N LYS A 214 -3.75 11.68 -7.17
CA LYS A 214 -4.82 11.46 -8.16
C LYS A 214 -5.63 12.73 -8.45
N GLY A 215 -5.95 13.49 -7.42
CA GLY A 215 -6.71 14.74 -7.54
C GLY A 215 -5.94 15.84 -8.27
N ILE A 216 -4.67 16.03 -7.94
CA ILE A 216 -3.81 17.01 -8.60
C ILE A 216 -3.51 16.60 -10.05
N ALA A 217 -3.19 15.33 -10.32
CA ALA A 217 -3.03 14.82 -11.68
C ALA A 217 -4.28 15.11 -12.53
N HIS A 218 -5.47 14.82 -11.98
CA HIS A 218 -6.72 15.13 -12.65
C HIS A 218 -6.89 16.63 -12.96
N LYS A 219 -6.49 17.52 -12.03
CA LYS A 219 -6.51 18.99 -12.23
C LYS A 219 -5.64 19.38 -13.43
N HIS A 220 -4.49 18.72 -13.61
CA HIS A 220 -3.56 18.93 -14.73
C HIS A 220 -3.87 18.14 -16.00
N GLY A 221 -5.06 17.54 -16.13
CA GLY A 221 -5.45 16.79 -17.33
C GLY A 221 -4.82 15.39 -17.42
N MET A 222 -4.21 14.89 -16.35
CA MET A 222 -3.51 13.60 -16.30
C MET A 222 -4.25 12.58 -15.43
N LEU A 223 -3.82 11.32 -15.49
CA LEU A 223 -4.17 10.24 -14.57
C LEU A 223 -2.94 9.83 -13.77
N ALA A 224 -3.02 9.82 -12.44
CA ALA A 224 -2.02 9.16 -11.61
C ALA A 224 -2.40 7.69 -11.43
N CYS A 225 -1.51 6.79 -11.87
CA CYS A 225 -1.71 5.35 -11.86
C CYS A 225 -0.79 4.69 -10.82
N PHE A 226 -1.39 3.99 -9.86
CA PHE A 226 -0.73 3.21 -8.82
C PHE A 226 -0.86 1.69 -9.05
N MET A 227 -1.15 1.24 -10.27
CA MET A 227 -1.10 -0.18 -10.61
C MET A 227 0.33 -0.70 -10.41
N ALA A 228 0.49 -1.91 -9.89
CA ALA A 228 1.82 -2.51 -9.71
C ALA A 228 2.59 -2.67 -11.03
N LYS A 229 1.89 -2.93 -12.13
CA LYS A 229 2.50 -3.12 -13.47
C LYS A 229 1.55 -2.60 -14.56
N PRO A 230 1.54 -1.29 -14.86
CA PRO A 230 0.64 -0.75 -15.88
C PRO A 230 1.06 -1.06 -17.32
N PHE A 231 2.35 -1.35 -17.55
CA PHE A 231 2.93 -1.68 -18.86
C PHE A 231 3.72 -3.00 -18.77
N ASP A 232 3.64 -3.82 -19.80
CA ASP A 232 4.34 -5.10 -19.89
C ASP A 232 5.86 -4.97 -20.02
N ASP A 233 6.32 -3.93 -20.69
CA ASP A 233 7.73 -3.67 -21.05
C ASP A 233 8.42 -2.58 -20.22
N LEU A 234 7.70 -1.87 -19.34
CA LEU A 234 8.25 -0.82 -18.49
C LEU A 234 8.35 -1.26 -17.01
N ALA A 235 8.99 -0.45 -16.17
CA ALA A 235 9.12 -0.73 -14.74
C ALA A 235 7.76 -0.85 -14.04
N GLY A 236 7.68 -1.68 -13.02
CA GLY A 236 6.56 -1.73 -12.09
C GLY A 236 6.58 -0.54 -11.11
N THR A 237 5.52 -0.39 -10.32
CA THR A 237 5.43 0.61 -9.25
C THR A 237 5.42 -0.06 -7.90
N GLY A 238 6.30 0.38 -7.00
CA GLY A 238 6.40 -0.08 -5.63
C GLY A 238 5.76 0.88 -4.63
N MET A 239 5.43 0.32 -3.48
CA MET A 239 5.25 1.05 -2.23
C MET A 239 6.26 0.47 -1.24
N HIS A 240 7.43 1.08 -1.14
CA HIS A 240 8.41 0.62 -0.16
C HIS A 240 8.01 1.12 1.22
N LEU A 241 7.95 0.20 2.17
CA LEU A 241 7.60 0.53 3.55
C LEU A 241 8.85 0.44 4.42
N HIS A 242 9.19 1.54 5.04
CA HIS A 242 10.29 1.62 6.00
C HIS A 242 9.75 1.45 7.41
N VAL A 243 10.47 0.70 8.25
CA VAL A 243 10.11 0.47 9.64
C VAL A 243 11.32 0.50 10.56
N SER A 244 11.18 1.19 11.67
CA SER A 244 12.00 1.06 12.86
C SER A 244 11.12 0.95 14.10
N LEU A 245 11.72 0.56 15.22
CA LEU A 245 11.04 0.54 16.51
C LEU A 245 11.70 1.56 17.42
N ALA A 246 10.90 2.32 18.16
CA ALA A 246 11.35 3.20 19.20
C ALA A 246 10.93 2.69 20.59
N ASP A 247 11.64 3.11 21.62
CA ASP A 247 11.18 2.97 23.01
C ASP A 247 10.17 4.08 23.37
N GLU A 248 9.68 4.08 24.61
CA GLU A 248 8.78 5.12 25.12
C GLU A 248 9.37 6.54 25.10
N GLN A 249 10.69 6.66 25.10
CA GLN A 249 11.42 7.92 25.05
C GLN A 249 11.72 8.38 23.61
N GLY A 250 11.38 7.55 22.62
CA GLY A 250 11.57 7.83 21.19
C GLY A 250 12.97 7.47 20.68
N HIS A 251 13.79 6.72 21.43
CA HIS A 251 15.08 6.25 20.94
C HIS A 251 14.89 5.08 19.98
N ASN A 252 15.60 5.10 18.86
CA ASN A 252 15.54 4.04 17.86
C ASN A 252 16.23 2.76 18.41
N LEU A 253 15.46 1.70 18.64
CA LEU A 253 15.93 0.41 19.13
C LEU A 253 16.74 -0.40 18.11
N PHE A 254 16.71 0.02 16.84
CA PHE A 254 17.51 -0.57 15.75
C PHE A 254 18.86 0.14 15.59
N ALA A 255 19.09 1.27 16.27
CA ALA A 255 20.31 2.06 16.15
C ALA A 255 21.56 1.24 16.50
N SER A 256 22.53 1.19 15.57
CA SER A 256 23.75 0.40 15.71
C SER A 256 24.83 0.87 14.75
N ASP A 257 26.10 0.84 15.18
CA ASP A 257 27.25 1.01 14.30
C ASP A 257 27.47 -0.20 13.38
N ASP A 258 26.98 -1.39 13.77
CA ASP A 258 26.93 -2.55 12.88
C ASP A 258 25.94 -2.26 11.73
N PRO A 259 26.38 -2.30 10.47
CA PRO A 259 25.49 -2.11 9.32
C PRO A 259 24.30 -3.10 9.26
N ALA A 260 24.46 -4.30 9.82
CA ALA A 260 23.40 -5.31 9.92
C ALA A 260 22.42 -5.04 11.09
N GLY A 261 22.64 -3.98 11.86
CA GLY A 261 21.76 -3.54 12.94
C GLY A 261 21.92 -4.32 14.26
N THR A 262 21.03 -4.03 15.20
CA THR A 262 20.96 -4.71 16.50
C THR A 262 20.45 -6.16 16.38
N PRO A 263 20.62 -7.01 17.39
CA PRO A 263 19.94 -8.31 17.45
C PRO A 263 18.41 -8.18 17.29
N LEU A 264 17.80 -7.13 17.85
CA LEU A 264 16.36 -6.85 17.71
C LEU A 264 15.98 -6.57 16.24
N LEU A 265 16.78 -5.79 15.51
CA LEU A 265 16.56 -5.57 14.08
C LEU A 265 16.63 -6.88 13.31
N ARG A 266 17.64 -7.73 13.58
CA ARG A 266 17.79 -9.02 12.91
C ARG A 266 16.61 -9.95 13.20
N GLN A 267 16.12 -10.00 14.44
CA GLN A 267 14.93 -10.76 14.78
C GLN A 267 13.70 -10.24 14.03
N ALA A 268 13.53 -8.93 13.94
CA ALA A 268 12.46 -8.32 13.13
C ALA A 268 12.54 -8.74 11.66
N VAL A 269 13.74 -8.69 11.05
CA VAL A 269 13.98 -9.19 9.68
C VAL A 269 13.63 -10.69 9.58
N GLY A 270 14.05 -11.49 10.54
CA GLY A 270 13.76 -12.94 10.59
C GLY A 270 12.27 -13.23 10.57
N GLY A 271 11.50 -12.51 11.40
CA GLY A 271 10.06 -12.68 11.48
C GLY A 271 9.33 -12.20 10.21
N MET A 272 9.77 -11.07 9.64
CA MET A 272 9.24 -10.59 8.37
C MET A 272 9.47 -11.59 7.23
N LEU A 273 10.65 -12.21 7.16
CA LEU A 273 10.93 -13.28 6.18
C LEU A 273 10.08 -14.53 6.44
N ALA A 274 9.98 -14.96 7.69
CA ALA A 274 9.23 -16.17 8.05
C ALA A 274 7.73 -16.07 7.75
N SER A 275 7.15 -14.85 7.85
CA SER A 275 5.73 -14.57 7.59
C SER A 275 5.43 -14.06 6.17
N LEU A 276 6.47 -13.87 5.34
CA LEU A 276 6.33 -13.19 4.06
C LEU A 276 5.38 -13.88 3.10
N LEU A 277 5.46 -15.20 2.96
CA LEU A 277 4.58 -15.94 2.05
C LEU A 277 3.15 -15.99 2.57
N ASP A 278 2.98 -16.15 3.87
CA ASP A 278 1.68 -16.17 4.53
C ASP A 278 0.92 -14.85 4.40
N SER A 279 1.64 -13.74 4.26
CA SER A 279 1.07 -12.40 4.11
C SER A 279 1.21 -11.80 2.71
N LEU A 280 1.73 -12.54 1.73
CA LEU A 280 2.02 -12.01 0.39
C LEU A 280 0.78 -11.40 -0.27
N LEU A 281 -0.41 -11.99 -0.08
CA LEU A 281 -1.66 -11.46 -0.62
C LEU A 281 -2.01 -10.05 -0.09
N LEU A 282 -1.55 -9.68 1.12
CA LEU A 282 -1.75 -8.34 1.67
C LEU A 282 -0.80 -7.32 1.04
N PHE A 283 0.36 -7.75 0.55
CA PHE A 283 1.33 -6.93 -0.17
C PHE A 283 1.07 -6.87 -1.69
N CYS A 284 0.49 -7.93 -2.24
CA CYS A 284 0.24 -8.14 -3.66
C CYS A 284 -1.20 -8.60 -3.87
N PRO A 285 -2.20 -7.67 -3.78
CA PRO A 285 -3.60 -8.04 -3.56
C PRO A 285 -4.37 -8.50 -4.82
N ASN A 286 -3.78 -8.46 -6.01
CA ASN A 286 -4.49 -8.75 -7.25
C ASN A 286 -3.57 -9.34 -8.32
N ALA A 287 -4.15 -9.84 -9.42
CA ALA A 287 -3.41 -10.47 -10.52
C ALA A 287 -2.29 -9.59 -11.12
N ASN A 288 -2.51 -8.26 -11.18
CA ASN A 288 -1.53 -7.34 -11.73
C ASN A 288 -0.29 -7.20 -10.84
N SER A 289 -0.43 -7.35 -9.52
CA SER A 289 0.68 -7.24 -8.56
C SER A 289 1.82 -8.22 -8.87
N TYR A 290 1.49 -9.44 -9.27
CA TYR A 290 2.46 -10.52 -9.57
C TYR A 290 3.23 -10.30 -10.87
N ARG A 291 2.72 -9.47 -11.78
CA ARG A 291 3.42 -9.11 -13.03
C ARG A 291 4.66 -8.25 -12.79
N ARG A 292 4.79 -7.67 -11.59
CA ARG A 292 5.93 -6.89 -11.15
C ARG A 292 7.15 -7.77 -10.84
N PHE A 293 6.96 -9.05 -10.50
CA PHE A 293 8.02 -9.99 -10.14
C PHE A 293 8.78 -10.49 -11.36
N GLN A 294 9.75 -9.71 -11.80
CA GLN A 294 10.61 -10.01 -12.95
C GLN A 294 12.09 -9.89 -12.56
N ALA A 295 12.95 -10.74 -13.11
CA ALA A 295 14.38 -10.64 -12.86
C ALA A 295 14.93 -9.28 -13.36
N ASN A 296 15.87 -8.73 -12.61
CA ASN A 296 16.51 -7.45 -12.93
C ASN A 296 15.58 -6.24 -13.01
N SER A 297 14.45 -6.30 -12.30
CA SER A 297 13.45 -5.22 -12.25
C SER A 297 13.44 -4.42 -10.94
N TYR A 298 14.40 -4.68 -10.05
CA TYR A 298 14.45 -4.20 -8.66
C TYR A 298 13.26 -4.63 -7.79
N ALA A 299 12.29 -5.38 -8.32
CA ALA A 299 11.32 -6.11 -7.52
C ALA A 299 11.93 -7.46 -7.09
N PRO A 300 11.91 -7.80 -5.80
CA PRO A 300 12.53 -9.02 -5.31
C PRO A 300 11.77 -10.27 -5.74
N LEU A 301 12.47 -11.40 -5.91
CA LEU A 301 11.89 -12.68 -6.33
C LEU A 301 11.96 -13.78 -5.28
N ALA A 302 12.58 -13.54 -4.14
CA ALA A 302 12.80 -14.55 -3.09
C ALA A 302 12.78 -13.92 -1.70
N GLN A 303 12.54 -14.75 -0.68
CA GLN A 303 12.65 -14.37 0.73
C GLN A 303 14.13 -14.15 1.08
N THR A 304 14.61 -12.92 0.90
CA THR A 304 16.00 -12.54 1.11
C THR A 304 16.10 -11.21 1.82
N TRP A 305 17.22 -11.00 2.53
CA TRP A 305 17.55 -9.72 3.12
C TRP A 305 19.01 -9.36 2.87
N GLY A 306 19.35 -8.09 2.98
CA GLY A 306 20.73 -7.65 2.82
C GLY A 306 20.93 -6.21 3.27
N VAL A 307 22.21 -5.88 3.53
CA VAL A 307 22.65 -4.54 3.88
C VAL A 307 22.90 -3.77 2.59
N ASP A 308 22.29 -2.62 2.47
CA ASP A 308 22.37 -1.70 1.33
C ASP A 308 22.22 -2.36 -0.05
N ASN A 309 21.38 -3.39 -0.13
CA ASN A 309 21.14 -4.19 -1.32
C ASN A 309 19.71 -4.00 -1.85
N ARG A 310 19.55 -3.41 -3.03
CA ARG A 310 18.24 -3.14 -3.64
C ARG A 310 17.64 -4.35 -4.39
N THR A 311 18.32 -5.50 -4.41
CA THR A 311 17.86 -6.70 -5.12
C THR A 311 17.19 -7.73 -4.20
N VAL A 312 17.07 -7.42 -2.90
CA VAL A 312 16.48 -8.29 -1.87
C VAL A 312 15.08 -7.83 -1.43
N SER A 313 14.35 -8.69 -0.75
CA SER A 313 13.01 -8.40 -0.22
C SER A 313 13.02 -7.42 0.94
N LEU A 314 13.99 -7.57 1.84
CA LEU A 314 14.17 -6.71 3.01
C LEU A 314 15.59 -6.13 2.97
N ARG A 315 15.67 -4.82 2.81
CA ARG A 315 16.94 -4.08 2.80
C ARG A 315 17.11 -3.38 4.14
N VAL A 316 18.32 -3.43 4.70
CA VAL A 316 18.75 -2.53 5.77
C VAL A 316 19.56 -1.42 5.10
N PRO A 317 19.02 -0.22 4.89
CA PRO A 317 19.72 0.84 4.19
C PRO A 317 20.99 1.28 4.90
N GLY A 318 21.99 1.71 4.13
CA GLY A 318 23.18 2.39 4.64
C GLY A 318 22.82 3.72 5.32
N GLY A 319 23.79 4.32 6.00
CA GLY A 319 23.61 5.61 6.68
C GLY A 319 24.07 5.60 8.12
N PRO A 320 23.83 6.70 8.87
CA PRO A 320 24.27 6.81 10.26
C PRO A 320 23.57 5.79 11.16
N ALA A 321 24.25 5.38 12.23
CA ALA A 321 23.75 4.41 13.20
C ALA A 321 22.34 4.75 13.73
N SER A 322 22.07 6.03 14.00
CA SER A 322 20.79 6.51 14.53
C SER A 322 19.61 6.34 13.57
N SER A 323 19.84 6.22 12.26
CA SER A 323 18.80 6.07 11.23
C SER A 323 18.58 4.62 10.79
N ARG A 324 19.12 3.66 11.53
CA ARG A 324 18.99 2.23 11.18
C ARG A 324 17.53 1.81 11.15
N HIS A 325 17.09 1.18 10.04
CA HIS A 325 15.73 0.72 9.83
C HIS A 325 15.69 -0.40 8.77
N ILE A 326 14.53 -0.99 8.57
CA ILE A 326 14.30 -2.02 7.54
C ILE A 326 13.41 -1.42 6.45
N GLU A 327 13.76 -1.62 5.19
CA GLU A 327 12.96 -1.30 4.02
C GLU A 327 12.37 -2.58 3.43
N HIS A 328 11.04 -2.68 3.41
CA HIS A 328 10.28 -3.74 2.77
C HIS A 328 9.99 -3.36 1.33
N ARG A 329 10.44 -4.19 0.35
CA ARG A 329 10.45 -3.86 -1.09
C ARG A 329 9.46 -4.66 -1.94
N ILE A 330 8.68 -5.55 -1.33
CA ILE A 330 7.79 -6.48 -2.05
C ILE A 330 6.49 -5.79 -2.46
N CYS A 331 5.99 -4.90 -1.60
CA CYS A 331 4.68 -4.28 -1.73
C CYS A 331 4.57 -3.46 -3.02
N GLY A 332 3.52 -3.69 -3.78
CA GLY A 332 3.16 -2.84 -4.93
C GLY A 332 2.44 -1.57 -4.48
N ALA A 333 2.51 -0.52 -5.28
CA ALA A 333 1.79 0.74 -5.01
C ALA A 333 0.25 0.59 -5.04
N ASP A 334 -0.24 -0.54 -5.55
CA ASP A 334 -1.65 -0.93 -5.58
C ASP A 334 -2.17 -1.47 -4.24
N ALA A 335 -1.29 -1.90 -3.34
CA ALA A 335 -1.69 -2.44 -2.04
C ALA A 335 -2.41 -1.41 -1.15
N ASN A 336 -3.23 -1.93 -0.23
CA ASN A 336 -3.81 -1.14 0.84
C ASN A 336 -2.74 -0.84 1.91
N PRO A 337 -2.36 0.42 2.15
CA PRO A 337 -1.29 0.77 3.08
C PRO A 337 -1.52 0.25 4.51
N TYR A 338 -2.76 0.22 4.99
CA TYR A 338 -3.07 -0.31 6.32
C TYR A 338 -2.79 -1.80 6.43
N LEU A 339 -3.23 -2.58 5.43
CA LEU A 339 -3.05 -4.03 5.43
C LEU A 339 -1.58 -4.41 5.24
N ALA A 340 -0.88 -3.71 4.36
CA ALA A 340 0.54 -3.93 4.15
C ALA A 340 1.36 -3.62 5.42
N ALA A 341 1.08 -2.49 6.09
CA ALA A 341 1.73 -2.14 7.34
C ALA A 341 1.39 -3.13 8.48
N ALA A 342 0.13 -3.56 8.59
CA ALA A 342 -0.27 -4.55 9.59
C ALA A 342 0.46 -5.88 9.39
N ALA A 343 0.55 -6.37 8.14
CA ALA A 343 1.26 -7.59 7.81
C ALA A 343 2.77 -7.51 8.13
N LEU A 344 3.38 -6.38 7.76
CA LEU A 344 4.78 -6.11 8.06
C LEU A 344 5.04 -6.08 9.57
N LEU A 345 4.25 -5.33 10.33
CA LEU A 345 4.41 -5.19 11.78
C LEU A 345 4.10 -6.49 12.53
N ALA A 346 3.13 -7.29 12.06
CA ALA A 346 2.88 -8.62 12.62
C ALA A 346 4.08 -9.56 12.41
N GLY A 347 4.74 -9.48 11.25
CA GLY A 347 5.99 -10.18 11.00
C GLY A 347 7.13 -9.73 11.91
N VAL A 348 7.29 -8.41 12.11
CA VAL A 348 8.26 -7.84 13.07
C VAL A 348 8.00 -8.40 14.47
N HIS A 349 6.76 -8.34 14.93
CA HIS A 349 6.35 -8.81 16.26
C HIS A 349 6.64 -10.30 16.45
N ARG A 350 6.29 -11.14 15.44
CA ARG A 350 6.62 -12.57 15.44
C ARG A 350 8.12 -12.81 15.61
N GLY A 351 8.94 -12.13 14.83
CA GLY A 351 10.38 -12.31 14.84
C GLY A 351 11.01 -11.99 16.19
N ILE A 352 10.55 -10.93 16.84
CA ILE A 352 11.02 -10.52 18.17
C ILE A 352 10.60 -11.53 19.23
N ARG A 353 9.34 -11.95 19.25
CA ARG A 353 8.79 -12.89 20.24
C ARG A 353 9.40 -14.29 20.14
N GLU A 354 9.62 -14.77 18.92
CA GLU A 354 10.16 -16.11 18.64
C GLU A 354 11.70 -16.11 18.56
N GLY A 355 12.36 -14.93 18.57
CA GLY A 355 13.82 -14.81 18.45
C GLY A 355 14.35 -15.32 17.11
N ILE A 356 13.63 -15.06 16.01
CA ILE A 356 13.94 -15.66 14.70
C ILE A 356 15.20 -15.06 14.10
N ASP A 357 16.19 -15.91 13.82
CA ASP A 357 17.40 -15.52 13.09
C ASP A 357 17.10 -15.46 11.56
N PRO A 358 17.37 -14.34 10.90
CA PRO A 358 17.19 -14.22 9.45
C PRO A 358 18.24 -14.98 8.63
N GLY A 359 19.27 -15.52 9.23
CA GLY A 359 20.45 -16.04 8.57
C GLY A 359 21.37 -14.95 8.02
N ALA A 360 22.34 -15.34 7.20
CA ALA A 360 23.29 -14.40 6.61
C ALA A 360 22.62 -13.45 5.59
N PRO A 361 23.05 -12.17 5.55
CA PRO A 361 22.57 -11.25 4.52
C PRO A 361 23.10 -11.65 3.14
N VAL A 362 22.30 -11.35 2.12
CA VAL A 362 22.71 -11.54 0.72
C VAL A 362 23.72 -10.46 0.34
N GLU A 363 24.88 -10.89 -0.15
CA GLU A 363 25.87 -10.03 -0.76
C GLU A 363 25.79 -10.12 -2.29
N GLY A 364 25.93 -8.98 -2.98
CA GLY A 364 25.88 -8.89 -4.42
C GLY A 364 24.46 -9.08 -5.00
N ASN A 365 24.34 -9.76 -6.13
CA ASN A 365 23.10 -9.87 -6.87
C ASN A 365 22.11 -10.87 -6.22
N GLY A 366 21.07 -10.38 -5.58
CA GLY A 366 20.04 -11.19 -4.93
C GLY A 366 19.23 -12.10 -5.89
N TYR A 367 19.17 -11.77 -7.16
CA TYR A 367 18.49 -12.63 -8.15
C TYR A 367 19.23 -13.93 -8.44
N ALA A 368 20.54 -13.94 -8.22
CA ALA A 368 21.40 -15.12 -8.42
C ALA A 368 21.50 -16.00 -7.17
N GLN A 369 21.02 -15.55 -6.03
CA GLN A 369 21.13 -16.25 -4.76
C GLN A 369 20.01 -17.29 -4.58
N ALA A 370 20.34 -18.39 -3.91
CA ALA A 370 19.35 -19.37 -3.47
C ALA A 370 18.50 -18.82 -2.32
N GLY A 371 17.20 -18.80 -2.52
CA GLY A 371 16.23 -18.43 -1.49
C GLY A 371 14.88 -19.04 -1.84
N LYS A 372 13.96 -19.10 -0.87
CA LYS A 372 12.60 -19.53 -1.15
C LYS A 372 11.93 -18.50 -2.04
N ARG A 373 11.56 -18.90 -3.26
CA ARG A 373 10.98 -17.98 -4.24
C ARG A 373 9.59 -17.53 -3.82
N LEU A 374 9.28 -16.30 -4.17
CA LEU A 374 7.93 -15.76 -4.04
C LEU A 374 7.02 -16.40 -5.11
N PRO A 375 5.75 -16.71 -4.79
CA PRO A 375 4.74 -17.05 -5.78
C PRO A 375 4.63 -15.96 -6.85
N THR A 376 4.45 -16.37 -8.10
CA THR A 376 4.27 -15.45 -9.24
C THR A 376 2.82 -15.41 -9.73
N ASP A 377 1.91 -16.00 -8.97
CA ASP A 377 0.49 -16.03 -9.29
C ASP A 377 -0.38 -15.74 -8.07
N TRP A 378 -1.54 -15.20 -8.35
CA TRP A 378 -2.47 -14.72 -7.34
C TRP A 378 -3.14 -15.85 -6.55
N LEU A 379 -3.47 -16.99 -7.21
CA LEU A 379 -4.15 -18.10 -6.57
C LEU A 379 -3.27 -18.75 -5.49
N THR A 380 -2.01 -18.99 -5.80
CA THR A 380 -1.06 -19.55 -4.82
C THR A 380 -0.94 -18.69 -3.56
N ALA A 381 -0.88 -17.36 -3.70
CA ALA A 381 -0.82 -16.47 -2.54
C ALA A 381 -2.15 -16.45 -1.76
N LEU A 382 -3.28 -16.56 -2.45
CA LEU A 382 -4.61 -16.63 -1.84
C LEU A 382 -4.76 -17.93 -1.03
N ASP A 383 -4.39 -19.07 -1.60
CA ASP A 383 -4.44 -20.38 -0.92
C ASP A 383 -3.46 -20.43 0.25
N THR A 384 -2.28 -19.83 0.11
CA THR A 384 -1.28 -19.75 1.19
C THR A 384 -1.82 -18.95 2.38
N LEU A 385 -2.37 -17.76 2.16
CA LEU A 385 -2.96 -16.95 3.23
C LEU A 385 -4.11 -17.68 3.92
N GLN A 386 -4.99 -18.33 3.14
CA GLN A 386 -6.13 -19.08 3.68
C GLN A 386 -5.69 -20.27 4.53
N GLY A 387 -4.61 -20.95 4.15
CA GLY A 387 -4.05 -22.10 4.88
C GLY A 387 -3.20 -21.72 6.10
N SER A 388 -2.81 -20.45 6.26
CA SER A 388 -1.86 -20.02 7.28
C SER A 388 -2.48 -19.96 8.68
N GLU A 389 -2.00 -20.78 9.60
CA GLU A 389 -2.35 -20.69 11.03
C GLU A 389 -1.83 -19.40 11.65
N TRP A 390 -0.61 -19.02 11.31
CA TRP A 390 -0.02 -17.76 11.77
C TRP A 390 -0.87 -16.55 11.36
N ALA A 391 -1.36 -16.50 10.13
CA ALA A 391 -2.19 -15.39 9.67
C ALA A 391 -3.52 -15.32 10.44
N ARG A 392 -4.12 -16.47 10.80
CA ARG A 392 -5.32 -16.51 11.64
C ARG A 392 -5.07 -15.94 13.04
N GLU A 393 -3.92 -16.27 13.62
CA GLU A 393 -3.54 -15.72 14.93
C GLU A 393 -3.25 -14.21 14.84
N ALA A 394 -2.49 -13.78 13.82
CA ALA A 394 -2.06 -12.38 13.68
C ALA A 394 -3.21 -11.43 13.31
N PHE A 395 -4.07 -11.83 12.37
CA PHE A 395 -5.08 -10.96 11.80
C PHE A 395 -6.50 -11.23 12.32
N GLY A 396 -6.75 -12.42 12.85
CA GLY A 396 -8.04 -12.88 13.35
C GLY A 396 -8.95 -13.42 12.24
N GLU A 397 -9.64 -14.52 12.53
CA GLU A 397 -10.56 -15.20 11.62
C GLU A 397 -11.64 -14.26 11.03
N PRO A 398 -12.27 -13.34 11.82
CA PRO A 398 -13.32 -12.48 11.26
C PRO A 398 -12.82 -11.53 10.17
N PHE A 399 -11.61 -10.96 10.32
CA PHE A 399 -11.03 -10.12 9.26
C PHE A 399 -10.65 -10.96 8.04
N LEU A 400 -9.98 -12.10 8.25
CA LEU A 400 -9.56 -12.98 7.16
C LEU A 400 -10.74 -13.52 6.38
N GLY A 401 -11.85 -13.86 7.04
CA GLY A 401 -13.07 -14.31 6.39
C GLY A 401 -13.57 -13.29 5.36
N VAL A 402 -13.70 -12.04 5.75
CA VAL A 402 -14.11 -10.95 4.85
C VAL A 402 -13.08 -10.76 3.72
N TYR A 403 -11.80 -10.63 4.07
CA TYR A 403 -10.74 -10.34 3.09
C TYR A 403 -10.62 -11.46 2.05
N LEU A 404 -10.60 -12.72 2.48
CA LEU A 404 -10.51 -13.88 1.58
C LEU A 404 -11.76 -14.01 0.71
N ALA A 405 -12.97 -13.76 1.24
CA ALA A 405 -14.19 -13.76 0.44
C ALA A 405 -14.12 -12.75 -0.71
N VAL A 406 -13.69 -11.50 -0.40
CA VAL A 406 -13.47 -10.46 -1.42
C VAL A 406 -12.45 -10.91 -2.46
N LYS A 407 -11.29 -11.41 -2.04
CA LYS A 407 -10.21 -11.80 -2.94
C LYS A 407 -10.57 -13.02 -3.80
N ARG A 408 -11.34 -13.96 -3.27
CA ARG A 408 -11.86 -15.09 -4.04
C ARG A 408 -12.92 -14.67 -5.07
N ALA A 409 -13.80 -13.74 -4.72
CA ALA A 409 -14.78 -13.18 -5.65
C ALA A 409 -14.08 -12.47 -6.82
N GLU A 410 -13.11 -11.60 -6.52
CA GLU A 410 -12.30 -10.91 -7.53
C GLU A 410 -11.51 -11.88 -8.42
N TYR A 411 -10.92 -12.93 -7.82
CA TYR A 411 -10.21 -13.96 -8.59
C TYR A 411 -11.15 -14.67 -9.57
N ARG A 412 -12.36 -15.08 -9.12
CA ARG A 412 -13.37 -15.71 -9.99
C ARG A 412 -13.80 -14.78 -11.14
N GLN A 413 -14.05 -13.51 -10.83
CA GLN A 413 -14.41 -12.51 -11.86
C GLN A 413 -13.29 -12.36 -12.89
N PHE A 414 -12.04 -12.12 -12.41
CA PHE A 414 -10.88 -11.93 -13.29
C PHE A 414 -10.63 -13.14 -14.20
N MET A 415 -10.74 -14.36 -13.66
CA MET A 415 -10.52 -15.60 -14.43
C MET A 415 -11.69 -15.97 -15.32
N GLY A 416 -12.89 -15.46 -15.05
CA GLY A 416 -14.07 -15.64 -15.89
C GLY A 416 -14.15 -14.69 -17.08
N GLU A 417 -13.32 -13.64 -17.10
CA GLU A 417 -13.33 -12.64 -18.17
C GLU A 417 -12.48 -13.08 -19.36
N VAL A 418 -13.10 -13.16 -20.56
CA VAL A 418 -12.39 -13.49 -21.80
C VAL A 418 -11.89 -12.20 -22.43
N GLY A 419 -10.57 -12.02 -22.44
CA GLY A 419 -9.91 -10.81 -22.89
C GLY A 419 -9.24 -10.91 -24.26
N GLU A 420 -8.67 -9.79 -24.72
CA GLU A 420 -7.92 -9.71 -25.98
C GLU A 420 -6.79 -10.73 -26.08
N GLN A 421 -6.15 -11.05 -24.94
CA GLN A 421 -5.07 -12.01 -24.88
C GLN A 421 -5.54 -13.42 -25.22
N ASP A 422 -6.73 -13.83 -24.76
CA ASP A 422 -7.31 -15.14 -25.05
C ASP A 422 -7.58 -15.25 -26.55
N TRP A 423 -8.19 -14.23 -27.16
CA TRP A 423 -8.44 -14.21 -28.60
C TRP A 423 -7.14 -14.24 -29.40
N ARG A 424 -6.13 -13.49 -29.02
CA ARG A 424 -4.83 -13.46 -29.69
C ARG A 424 -4.12 -14.81 -29.65
N TRP A 425 -4.27 -15.57 -28.57
CA TRP A 425 -3.58 -16.83 -28.37
C TRP A 425 -4.37 -18.04 -28.90
N TYR A 426 -5.68 -18.06 -28.69
CA TYR A 426 -6.49 -19.26 -28.83
C TYR A 426 -7.50 -19.23 -29.98
N LEU A 427 -7.93 -18.04 -30.47
CA LEU A 427 -9.03 -17.93 -31.43
C LEU A 427 -8.85 -18.75 -32.70
N THR A 428 -7.61 -18.89 -33.16
CA THR A 428 -7.30 -19.64 -34.41
C THR A 428 -6.42 -20.86 -34.19
N GLN A 429 -5.90 -21.05 -32.99
CA GLN A 429 -4.95 -22.14 -32.69
C GLN A 429 -5.56 -23.27 -31.84
N ALA A 430 -6.60 -22.98 -31.09
CA ALA A 430 -7.29 -23.97 -30.27
C ALA A 430 -8.36 -24.75 -31.05
#